data_fb4c9313ef8ce5ed57c60cd7671a3fc5
#
_entry.id   fb4c9313ef8ce5ed57c60cd7671a3fc5
#
_cell.length_a   1.000
_cell.length_b   1.000
_cell.length_c   1.000
_cell.angle_alpha   90.00
_cell.angle_beta   90.00
_cell.angle_gamma   90.00
#
_symmetry.space_group_name_H-M   'P 1'
#
loop_
_entity.id
_entity.type
_entity.pdbx_description
1 polymer ?
#
loop_
_entity_poly.entity_id
_entity_poly.type
_entity_poly.pdbx_seq_one_letter_code
_entity_poly.pdbx_strand_id
1 'polypeptide(L)'
;MIHVDRILFPTDGSACAERARRHALHLADHFDAILHVIHVEKRDVKRTDGVEISEADLLADLHDRREEAPSPLADSRVRERIVAYSSAARGILTYGVEHDVNLVVMGTHGKRGVRRLLLGSVAEEVVRNASCPVVTAGRGAVAPEVMGDGTMLVPVDFSEHRPRLLAHAREIAPVYGMDVTILHVVEGREVPDAYGGYASLPDPGTLAERAEKALAEDVESMRAAGIDVSIAVRSGPPADQVLTVAEETGAAFITIATHGRTGLERMLTGSVAEAVIRQAPCSVCTVKSFGRSLVDENKSREVLS
;
A
#
# COMPACT_ATOMS: atom_id res chain seq x y z
N MET A 1 -18.22 -3.50 -1.70
CA MET A 1 -18.25 -2.24 -0.91
C MET A 1 -17.17 -2.33 0.14
N ILE A 2 -16.27 -1.37 0.19
CA ILE A 2 -15.22 -1.28 1.20
C ILE A 2 -15.81 -1.02 2.58
N HIS A 3 -15.21 -1.65 3.60
CA HIS A 3 -15.51 -1.38 5.00
C HIS A 3 -14.22 -0.95 5.69
N VAL A 4 -14.09 0.35 5.95
CA VAL A 4 -12.93 0.93 6.64
C VAL A 4 -13.46 1.78 7.80
N ASP A 5 -13.52 1.18 8.99
CA ASP A 5 -13.98 1.87 10.20
C ASP A 5 -12.84 2.55 10.96
N ARG A 6 -11.63 1.98 10.85
CA ARG A 6 -10.46 2.41 11.63
C ARG A 6 -9.20 2.41 10.80
N ILE A 7 -8.58 3.57 10.71
CA ILE A 7 -7.30 3.80 10.03
C ILE A 7 -6.25 4.09 11.08
N LEU A 8 -5.09 3.43 10.98
CA LEU A 8 -3.93 3.69 11.83
C LEU A 8 -2.89 4.49 11.07
N PHE A 9 -2.53 5.63 11.61
CA PHE A 9 -1.43 6.47 11.15
C PHE A 9 -0.34 6.56 12.22
N PRO A 10 0.70 5.71 12.13
CA PRO A 10 1.88 5.86 12.98
C PRO A 10 2.76 6.99 12.46
N THR A 11 3.19 7.87 13.37
CA THR A 11 4.02 9.02 13.04
C THR A 11 5.26 9.11 13.91
N ASP A 12 6.35 9.57 13.31
CA ASP A 12 7.57 10.00 13.99
C ASP A 12 7.87 11.49 13.73
N GLY A 13 6.93 12.20 13.12
CA GLY A 13 7.06 13.58 12.72
C GLY A 13 8.09 13.83 11.61
N SER A 14 8.41 12.82 10.80
CA SER A 14 9.27 12.98 9.61
C SER A 14 8.49 13.54 8.42
N ALA A 15 9.21 14.07 7.42
CA ALA A 15 8.58 14.55 6.19
C ALA A 15 7.85 13.46 5.41
N CYS A 16 8.25 12.18 5.52
CA CYS A 16 7.51 11.07 4.93
C CYS A 16 6.24 10.75 5.72
N ALA A 17 6.28 10.83 7.06
CA ALA A 17 5.10 10.72 7.90
C ALA A 17 4.10 11.82 7.58
N GLU A 18 4.55 13.06 7.36
CA GLU A 18 3.65 14.17 7.00
C GLU A 18 2.94 13.96 5.65
N ARG A 19 3.64 13.39 4.64
CA ARG A 19 2.97 12.99 3.40
C ARG A 19 1.94 11.90 3.63
N ALA A 20 2.28 10.89 4.42
CA ALA A 20 1.35 9.82 4.78
C ALA A 20 0.14 10.34 5.56
N ARG A 21 0.30 11.38 6.39
CA ARG A 21 -0.80 12.01 7.12
C ARG A 21 -1.90 12.51 6.19
N ARG A 22 -1.54 13.14 5.08
CA ARG A 22 -2.52 13.62 4.09
C ARG A 22 -3.36 12.48 3.54
N HIS A 23 -2.74 11.35 3.18
CA HIS A 23 -3.47 10.16 2.75
C HIS A 23 -4.37 9.59 3.86
N ALA A 24 -3.86 9.54 5.10
CA ALA A 24 -4.63 9.04 6.23
C ALA A 24 -5.88 9.89 6.51
N LEU A 25 -5.75 11.21 6.45
CA LEU A 25 -6.87 12.15 6.60
C LEU A 25 -7.87 12.03 5.46
N HIS A 26 -7.41 11.99 4.22
CA HIS A 26 -8.25 11.87 3.03
C HIS A 26 -9.08 10.57 3.05
N LEU A 27 -8.43 9.44 3.34
CA LEU A 27 -9.11 8.15 3.45
C LEU A 27 -10.07 8.09 4.63
N ALA A 28 -9.69 8.65 5.80
CA ALA A 28 -10.56 8.68 6.96
C ALA A 28 -11.79 9.56 6.74
N ASP A 29 -11.65 10.66 6.02
CA ASP A 29 -12.79 11.51 5.66
C ASP A 29 -13.72 10.82 4.66
N HIS A 30 -13.16 10.23 3.61
CA HIS A 30 -13.93 9.54 2.58
C HIS A 30 -14.75 8.36 3.14
N PHE A 31 -14.15 7.55 4.02
CA PHE A 31 -14.80 6.36 4.60
C PHE A 31 -15.57 6.61 5.89
N ASP A 32 -15.64 7.85 6.36
CA ASP A 32 -16.18 8.21 7.70
C ASP A 32 -15.51 7.42 8.85
N ALA A 33 -14.23 7.10 8.68
CA ALA A 33 -13.46 6.24 9.57
C ALA A 33 -12.88 7.00 10.77
N ILE A 34 -12.64 6.27 11.86
CA ILE A 34 -11.87 6.78 13.01
C ILE A 34 -10.38 6.71 12.65
N LEU A 35 -9.69 7.84 12.74
CA LEU A 35 -8.25 7.95 12.54
C LEU A 35 -7.51 7.81 13.87
N HIS A 36 -6.77 6.72 14.04
CA HIS A 36 -5.86 6.52 15.15
C HIS A 36 -4.47 7.05 14.77
N VAL A 37 -4.05 8.11 15.41
CA VAL A 37 -2.70 8.69 15.27
C VAL A 37 -1.87 8.22 16.43
N ILE A 38 -0.80 7.46 16.17
CA ILE A 38 0.07 6.97 17.25
C ILE A 38 1.52 7.40 17.06
N HIS A 39 2.15 7.78 18.17
CA HIS A 39 3.59 7.84 18.30
C HIS A 39 4.08 6.69 19.17
N VAL A 40 5.08 5.94 18.69
CA VAL A 40 5.63 4.81 19.45
C VAL A 40 6.94 5.21 20.08
N GLU A 41 6.94 5.33 21.40
CA GLU A 41 8.16 5.49 22.20
C GLU A 41 8.86 4.14 22.37
N LYS A 42 10.17 4.13 22.04
CA LYS A 42 11.00 2.96 22.32
C LYS A 42 11.41 2.98 23.77
N ARG A 43 10.87 2.04 24.58
CA ARG A 43 11.34 1.82 25.95
C ARG A 43 12.33 0.67 25.98
N ASP A 44 13.55 0.95 26.44
CA ASP A 44 14.48 -0.10 26.86
C ASP A 44 13.96 -0.71 28.16
N VAL A 45 13.67 -2.00 28.14
CA VAL A 45 13.19 -2.78 29.30
C VAL A 45 14.18 -2.74 30.51
N LYS A 46 15.31 -2.07 30.36
CA LYS A 46 16.39 -1.99 31.36
C LYS A 46 16.64 -0.61 31.98
N ARG A 47 15.85 0.42 31.69
CA ARG A 47 15.98 1.75 32.33
C ARG A 47 14.74 2.11 33.12
N THR A 48 14.73 1.72 34.38
CA THR A 48 13.92 2.27 35.46
C THR A 48 14.60 3.52 36.05
N ASP A 49 14.81 4.56 35.26
CA ASP A 49 15.21 5.86 35.81
C ASP A 49 14.21 6.90 35.28
N GLY A 50 13.31 7.26 36.19
CA GLY A 50 12.15 8.11 36.00
C GLY A 50 12.44 9.50 35.44
N VAL A 51 12.37 9.63 34.15
CA VAL A 51 11.96 10.86 33.51
C VAL A 51 10.68 10.52 32.75
N GLU A 52 9.55 10.77 33.35
CA GLU A 52 8.26 10.80 32.67
C GLU A 52 8.23 12.04 31.80
N ILE A 53 8.44 11.85 30.49
CA ILE A 53 8.01 12.85 29.51
C ILE A 53 6.49 12.74 29.53
N SER A 54 5.80 13.83 29.88
CA SER A 54 4.35 13.79 29.99
C SER A 54 3.72 13.55 28.62
N GLU A 55 2.61 12.80 28.56
CA GLU A 55 1.81 12.62 27.35
C GLU A 55 1.46 13.99 26.71
N ALA A 56 1.28 15.02 27.55
CA ALA A 56 1.00 16.39 27.13
C ALA A 56 2.17 17.04 26.35
N ASP A 57 3.42 16.84 26.79
CA ASP A 57 4.59 17.45 26.12
C ASP A 57 4.85 16.82 24.74
N LEU A 58 4.60 15.52 24.58
CA LEU A 58 4.72 14.85 23.30
C LEU A 58 3.55 15.15 22.37
N LEU A 59 2.34 15.24 22.90
CA LEU A 59 1.18 15.69 22.14
C LEU A 59 1.34 17.15 21.70
N ALA A 60 1.95 18.01 22.52
CA ALA A 60 2.28 19.38 22.15
C ALA A 60 3.25 19.45 20.95
N ASP A 61 4.32 18.62 20.93
CA ASP A 61 5.25 18.55 19.78
C ASP A 61 4.57 18.01 18.50
N LEU A 62 3.56 17.15 18.64
CA LEU A 62 2.72 16.71 17.53
C LEU A 62 1.71 17.78 17.10
N HIS A 63 1.18 18.59 18.04
CA HIS A 63 0.26 19.70 17.77
C HIS A 63 0.97 20.90 17.13
N ASP A 64 2.17 21.25 17.60
CA ASP A 64 2.96 22.39 17.09
C ASP A 64 3.30 22.23 15.60
N ARG A 65 3.33 20.99 15.11
CA ARG A 65 3.53 20.67 13.68
C ARG A 65 2.24 20.63 12.85
N ARG A 66 1.07 20.78 13.49
CA ARG A 66 -0.25 20.81 12.84
C ARG A 66 -0.62 22.15 12.21
N GLU A 67 0.11 23.22 12.49
CA GLU A 67 -0.32 24.58 12.14
C GLU A 67 -0.41 24.85 10.62
N GLU A 68 0.05 23.94 9.75
CA GLU A 68 0.10 24.20 8.31
C GLU A 68 -1.07 23.63 7.48
N ALA A 69 -1.94 22.78 8.03
CA ALA A 69 -3.15 22.34 7.31
C ALA A 69 -4.28 22.00 8.29
N PRO A 70 -5.43 22.68 8.22
CA PRO A 70 -6.59 22.29 9.02
C PRO A 70 -6.97 20.84 8.67
N SER A 71 -7.20 20.02 9.72
CA SER A 71 -7.74 18.69 9.52
C SER A 71 -9.16 18.80 8.97
N PRO A 72 -9.50 18.15 7.85
CA PRO A 72 -10.89 18.10 7.36
C PRO A 72 -11.78 17.29 8.32
N LEU A 73 -11.17 16.50 9.21
CA LEU A 73 -11.89 15.64 10.14
C LEU A 73 -12.33 16.42 11.38
N ALA A 74 -13.55 16.14 11.83
CA ALA A 74 -13.98 16.57 13.16
C ALA A 74 -13.09 15.96 14.24
N ASP A 75 -12.72 16.71 15.27
CA ASP A 75 -11.86 16.24 16.37
C ASP A 75 -12.39 14.97 17.04
N SER A 76 -13.70 14.73 16.99
CA SER A 76 -14.32 13.51 17.51
C SER A 76 -13.91 12.22 16.81
N ARG A 77 -13.42 12.29 15.56
CA ARG A 77 -12.97 11.14 14.78
C ARG A 77 -11.47 10.85 14.88
N VAL A 78 -10.70 11.75 15.46
CA VAL A 78 -9.25 11.57 15.64
C VAL A 78 -8.96 11.06 17.05
N ARG A 79 -8.16 10.01 17.15
CA ARG A 79 -7.69 9.41 18.40
C ARG A 79 -6.17 9.45 18.44
N GLU A 80 -5.61 10.36 19.22
CA GLU A 80 -4.16 10.48 19.37
C GLU A 80 -3.70 9.73 20.61
N ARG A 81 -2.60 8.98 20.46
CA ARG A 81 -2.02 8.18 21.54
C ARG A 81 -0.51 8.12 21.42
N ILE A 82 0.13 8.10 22.57
CA ILE A 82 1.53 7.71 22.71
C ILE A 82 1.55 6.33 23.32
N VAL A 83 2.26 5.41 22.69
CA VAL A 83 2.35 4.02 23.13
C VAL A 83 3.82 3.63 23.32
N ALA A 84 4.11 2.86 24.35
CA ALA A 84 5.47 2.44 24.68
C ALA A 84 5.68 0.97 24.36
N TYR A 85 6.65 0.67 23.49
CA TYR A 85 6.99 -0.68 23.09
C TYR A 85 8.50 -0.87 22.92
N SER A 86 8.98 -2.12 22.87
CA SER A 86 10.39 -2.45 22.65
C SER A 86 10.89 -2.04 21.24
N SER A 87 10.00 -1.98 20.26
CA SER A 87 10.29 -1.43 18.92
C SER A 87 9.07 -0.72 18.35
N ALA A 88 9.29 0.25 17.45
CA ALA A 88 8.22 0.99 16.80
C ALA A 88 7.32 0.07 15.96
N ALA A 89 7.88 -0.85 15.19
CA ALA A 89 7.12 -1.77 14.36
C ALA A 89 6.22 -2.67 15.22
N ARG A 90 6.76 -3.23 16.32
CA ARG A 90 5.97 -4.05 17.25
C ARG A 90 4.82 -3.26 17.86
N GLY A 91 5.05 -2.01 18.25
CA GLY A 91 4.00 -1.13 18.78
C GLY A 91 2.88 -0.90 17.78
N ILE A 92 3.24 -0.59 16.52
CA ILE A 92 2.28 -0.38 15.44
C ILE A 92 1.46 -1.65 15.18
N LEU A 93 2.11 -2.80 15.07
CA LEU A 93 1.45 -4.08 14.77
C LEU A 93 0.52 -4.52 15.90
N THR A 94 0.98 -4.44 17.16
CA THR A 94 0.18 -4.80 18.35
C THR A 94 -1.03 -3.86 18.47
N TYR A 95 -0.81 -2.55 18.37
CA TYR A 95 -1.90 -1.58 18.41
C TYR A 95 -2.94 -1.83 17.30
N GLY A 96 -2.48 -2.15 16.09
CA GLY A 96 -3.36 -2.45 14.95
C GLY A 96 -4.27 -3.65 15.20
N VAL A 97 -3.78 -4.68 15.88
CA VAL A 97 -4.56 -5.87 16.25
C VAL A 97 -5.52 -5.54 17.39
N GLU A 98 -5.04 -4.91 18.47
CA GLU A 98 -5.84 -4.59 19.67
C GLU A 98 -6.99 -3.63 19.39
N HIS A 99 -6.85 -2.76 18.39
CA HIS A 99 -7.85 -1.77 18.02
C HIS A 99 -8.60 -2.09 16.72
N ASP A 100 -8.51 -3.33 16.25
CA ASP A 100 -9.26 -3.78 15.06
C ASP A 100 -9.04 -2.91 13.81
N VAL A 101 -7.82 -2.43 13.60
CA VAL A 101 -7.48 -1.55 12.47
C VAL A 101 -7.71 -2.24 11.13
N ASN A 102 -8.36 -1.54 10.20
CA ASN A 102 -8.63 -2.03 8.85
C ASN A 102 -7.53 -1.65 7.85
N LEU A 103 -6.87 -0.52 8.06
CA LEU A 103 -5.87 0.03 7.15
C LEU A 103 -4.77 0.76 7.94
N VAL A 104 -3.52 0.49 7.59
CA VAL A 104 -2.37 1.28 8.09
C VAL A 104 -1.92 2.24 6.99
N VAL A 105 -1.68 3.49 7.35
CA VAL A 105 -1.12 4.51 6.43
C VAL A 105 0.13 5.09 7.06
N MET A 106 1.31 4.94 6.44
CA MET A 106 2.57 5.33 7.06
C MET A 106 3.61 5.82 6.07
N GLY A 107 4.59 6.57 6.56
CA GLY A 107 5.76 6.96 5.79
C GLY A 107 6.73 5.81 5.56
N THR A 108 7.43 5.81 4.42
CA THR A 108 8.45 4.79 4.12
C THR A 108 9.75 4.99 4.88
N HIS A 109 10.05 6.22 5.34
CA HIS A 109 11.31 6.58 6.01
C HIS A 109 11.02 7.48 7.20
N GLY A 110 11.73 7.23 8.30
CA GLY A 110 11.69 8.07 9.49
C GLY A 110 12.79 9.13 9.52
N LYS A 111 12.87 9.88 10.64
CA LYS A 111 13.86 10.96 10.91
C LYS A 111 15.33 10.52 10.70
N ARG A 112 15.65 9.24 10.87
CA ARG A 112 17.01 8.68 10.77
C ARG A 112 17.36 8.13 9.39
N GLY A 113 16.46 8.21 8.42
CA GLY A 113 16.62 7.65 7.06
C GLY A 113 17.70 8.37 6.25
N VAL A 114 18.93 7.84 6.24
CA VAL A 114 20.13 8.49 5.66
C VAL A 114 20.36 8.09 4.20
N ARG A 115 19.77 7.01 3.67
CA ARG A 115 20.05 6.52 2.30
C ARG A 115 18.81 6.56 1.41
N ARG A 116 18.98 7.12 0.20
CA ARG A 116 17.92 7.40 -0.78
C ARG A 116 17.18 6.16 -1.34
N LEU A 117 17.65 4.94 -1.08
CA LEU A 117 17.21 3.71 -1.75
C LEU A 117 16.78 2.59 -0.79
N LEU A 118 16.58 2.85 0.51
CA LEU A 118 16.24 1.81 1.46
C LEU A 118 14.88 2.12 2.10
N LEU A 119 13.97 1.16 2.08
CA LEU A 119 12.77 1.18 2.93
C LEU A 119 13.20 1.21 4.40
N GLY A 120 12.57 2.07 5.21
CA GLY A 120 12.87 2.12 6.63
C GLY A 120 12.50 0.80 7.32
N SER A 121 13.34 0.34 8.26
CA SER A 121 13.14 -0.95 8.93
C SER A 121 11.77 -1.10 9.60
N VAL A 122 11.20 0.00 10.12
CA VAL A 122 9.85 0.00 10.71
C VAL A 122 8.80 -0.23 9.62
N ALA A 123 8.89 0.48 8.50
CA ALA A 123 7.94 0.33 7.39
C ALA A 123 8.03 -1.07 6.77
N GLU A 124 9.25 -1.59 6.58
CA GLU A 124 9.48 -2.95 6.08
C GLU A 124 8.84 -4.00 7.00
N GLU A 125 9.08 -3.91 8.32
CA GLU A 125 8.52 -4.85 9.29
C GLU A 125 6.99 -4.75 9.37
N VAL A 126 6.42 -3.53 9.31
CA VAL A 126 4.96 -3.32 9.31
C VAL A 126 4.35 -3.86 8.02
N VAL A 127 4.89 -3.52 6.85
CA VAL A 127 4.40 -4.04 5.57
C VAL A 127 4.45 -5.57 5.56
N ARG A 128 5.48 -6.18 6.10
CA ARG A 128 5.63 -7.64 6.15
C ARG A 128 4.60 -8.29 7.06
N ASN A 129 4.35 -7.74 8.25
CA ASN A 129 3.65 -8.43 9.32
C ASN A 129 2.24 -7.87 9.64
N ALA A 130 1.81 -6.78 9.04
CA ALA A 130 0.47 -6.25 9.26
C ALA A 130 -0.60 -7.26 8.81
N SER A 131 -1.68 -7.36 9.59
CA SER A 131 -2.84 -8.20 9.30
C SER A 131 -3.88 -7.53 8.39
N CYS A 132 -3.60 -6.32 7.92
CA CYS A 132 -4.46 -5.52 7.06
C CYS A 132 -3.63 -4.85 5.95
N PRO A 133 -4.24 -4.29 4.92
CA PRO A 133 -3.55 -3.49 3.91
C PRO A 133 -2.74 -2.34 4.51
N VAL A 134 -1.64 -1.99 3.83
CA VAL A 134 -0.76 -0.90 4.25
C VAL A 134 -0.52 0.04 3.08
N VAL A 135 -0.86 1.32 3.26
CA VAL A 135 -0.48 2.39 2.35
C VAL A 135 0.81 3.02 2.85
N THR A 136 1.82 3.03 1.99
CA THR A 136 3.11 3.67 2.27
C THR A 136 3.30 4.90 1.39
N ALA A 137 3.66 6.03 2.01
CA ALA A 137 3.98 7.26 1.32
C ALA A 137 5.49 7.53 1.35
N GLY A 138 6.11 7.46 0.18
CA GLY A 138 7.54 7.73 -0.03
C GLY A 138 7.84 9.20 -0.28
N ARG A 139 9.07 9.48 -0.75
CA ARG A 139 9.50 10.85 -1.09
C ARG A 139 8.79 11.42 -2.30
N GLY A 140 8.44 10.57 -3.27
CA GLY A 140 7.70 10.95 -4.47
C GLY A 140 6.18 10.90 -4.31
N ALA A 141 5.69 10.58 -3.11
CA ALA A 141 4.25 10.54 -2.88
C ALA A 141 3.61 11.91 -3.11
N VAL A 142 2.60 11.92 -3.96
CA VAL A 142 1.80 13.10 -4.30
C VAL A 142 0.69 13.24 -3.26
N ALA A 143 0.26 14.47 -3.02
CA ALA A 143 -0.85 14.72 -2.11
C ALA A 143 -2.19 14.27 -2.74
N PRO A 144 -3.14 13.71 -1.95
CA PRO A 144 -4.43 13.23 -2.47
C PRO A 144 -5.18 14.27 -3.31
N GLU A 145 -5.09 15.54 -2.95
CA GLU A 145 -5.82 16.65 -3.57
C GLU A 145 -5.42 16.89 -5.04
N VAL A 146 -4.28 16.37 -5.47
CA VAL A 146 -3.77 16.53 -6.84
C VAL A 146 -3.68 15.21 -7.60
N MET A 147 -4.29 14.13 -7.07
CA MET A 147 -4.28 12.81 -7.70
C MET A 147 -5.40 12.59 -8.71
N GLY A 148 -6.44 13.42 -8.73
CA GLY A 148 -7.71 13.21 -9.44
C GLY A 148 -7.62 12.94 -10.94
N ASP A 149 -6.55 13.37 -11.62
CA ASP A 149 -6.29 13.04 -13.03
C ASP A 149 -5.14 12.04 -13.19
N GLY A 150 -4.76 11.36 -12.09
CA GLY A 150 -3.64 10.42 -12.07
C GLY A 150 -4.04 9.00 -12.38
N THR A 151 -3.03 8.15 -12.58
CA THR A 151 -3.20 6.73 -12.84
C THR A 151 -2.80 5.90 -11.63
N MET A 152 -3.64 4.93 -11.27
CA MET A 152 -3.30 3.84 -10.37
C MET A 152 -2.74 2.67 -11.18
N LEU A 153 -1.50 2.29 -10.92
CA LEU A 153 -0.88 1.10 -11.54
C LEU A 153 -1.14 -0.13 -10.66
N VAL A 154 -1.66 -1.20 -11.29
CA VAL A 154 -2.00 -2.45 -10.60
C VAL A 154 -1.28 -3.63 -11.28
N PRO A 155 -0.10 -4.03 -10.79
CA PRO A 155 0.60 -5.21 -11.29
C PRO A 155 -0.13 -6.50 -10.93
N VAL A 156 -0.38 -7.37 -11.92
CA VAL A 156 -1.03 -8.67 -11.76
C VAL A 156 -0.19 -9.81 -12.32
N ASP A 157 -0.19 -10.95 -11.64
CA ASP A 157 0.57 -12.16 -12.01
C ASP A 157 -0.33 -13.37 -12.31
N PHE A 158 -1.63 -13.19 -12.44
CA PHE A 158 -2.65 -14.23 -12.60
C PHE A 158 -2.66 -15.29 -11.49
N SER A 159 -2.14 -14.98 -10.29
CA SER A 159 -2.30 -15.84 -9.11
C SER A 159 -3.74 -15.83 -8.59
N GLU A 160 -4.03 -16.74 -7.66
CA GLU A 160 -5.31 -16.79 -6.92
C GLU A 160 -5.59 -15.50 -6.12
N HIS A 161 -4.60 -14.65 -5.90
CA HIS A 161 -4.72 -13.38 -5.16
C HIS A 161 -5.19 -12.22 -6.04
N ARG A 162 -5.19 -12.39 -7.37
CA ARG A 162 -5.61 -11.36 -8.34
C ARG A 162 -7.00 -10.78 -8.06
N PRO A 163 -8.06 -11.58 -7.84
CA PRO A 163 -9.39 -11.03 -7.61
C PRO A 163 -9.46 -10.11 -6.40
N ARG A 164 -8.77 -10.49 -5.32
CA ARG A 164 -8.68 -9.67 -4.11
C ARG A 164 -7.94 -8.35 -4.36
N LEU A 165 -6.82 -8.40 -5.08
CA LEU A 165 -6.04 -7.21 -5.45
C LEU A 165 -6.88 -6.24 -6.29
N LEU A 166 -7.53 -6.74 -7.35
CA LEU A 166 -8.34 -5.94 -8.25
C LEU A 166 -9.59 -5.37 -7.57
N ALA A 167 -10.20 -6.13 -6.66
CA ALA A 167 -11.30 -5.62 -5.83
C ALA A 167 -10.87 -4.43 -4.96
N HIS A 168 -9.66 -4.48 -4.36
CA HIS A 168 -9.14 -3.33 -3.62
C HIS A 168 -8.84 -2.13 -4.54
N ALA A 169 -8.24 -2.36 -5.70
CA ALA A 169 -7.97 -1.30 -6.67
C ALA A 169 -9.26 -0.61 -7.14
N ARG A 170 -10.30 -1.40 -7.46
CA ARG A 170 -11.63 -0.91 -7.87
C ARG A 170 -12.27 0.01 -6.83
N GLU A 171 -12.06 -0.27 -5.56
CA GLU A 171 -12.66 0.51 -4.48
C GLU A 171 -11.78 1.73 -4.06
N ILE A 172 -10.45 1.62 -4.21
CA ILE A 172 -9.53 2.70 -3.82
C ILE A 172 -9.38 3.75 -4.93
N ALA A 173 -9.37 3.35 -6.20
CA ALA A 173 -9.14 4.28 -7.31
C ALA A 173 -10.15 5.44 -7.33
N PRO A 174 -11.49 5.22 -7.16
CA PRO A 174 -12.46 6.30 -7.11
C PRO A 174 -12.28 7.26 -5.93
N VAL A 175 -11.72 6.80 -4.80
CA VAL A 175 -11.45 7.64 -3.61
C VAL A 175 -10.50 8.78 -3.97
N TYR A 176 -9.57 8.50 -4.88
CA TYR A 176 -8.58 9.47 -5.38
C TYR A 176 -8.93 10.03 -6.75
N GLY A 177 -10.06 9.63 -7.35
CA GLY A 177 -10.47 10.04 -8.71
C GLY A 177 -9.53 9.54 -9.82
N MET A 178 -8.88 8.39 -9.62
CA MET A 178 -7.85 7.87 -10.54
C MET A 178 -8.40 6.85 -11.52
N ASP A 179 -7.86 6.86 -12.74
CA ASP A 179 -7.95 5.76 -13.68
C ASP A 179 -7.05 4.59 -13.29
N VAL A 180 -7.28 3.41 -13.86
CA VAL A 180 -6.52 2.20 -13.52
C VAL A 180 -5.78 1.67 -14.75
N THR A 181 -4.48 1.43 -14.59
CA THR A 181 -3.70 0.62 -15.53
C THR A 181 -3.36 -0.72 -14.90
N ILE A 182 -3.93 -1.81 -15.44
CA ILE A 182 -3.58 -3.17 -15.04
C ILE A 182 -2.34 -3.58 -15.82
N LEU A 183 -1.25 -3.89 -15.12
CA LEU A 183 0.02 -4.29 -15.72
C LEU A 183 0.25 -5.79 -15.52
N HIS A 184 0.41 -6.53 -16.63
CA HIS A 184 0.92 -7.89 -16.60
C HIS A 184 2.36 -7.93 -17.12
N VAL A 185 3.26 -8.55 -16.35
CA VAL A 185 4.66 -8.72 -16.74
C VAL A 185 4.94 -10.19 -17.03
N VAL A 186 5.36 -10.47 -18.26
CA VAL A 186 5.79 -11.81 -18.69
C VAL A 186 7.27 -11.97 -18.40
N GLU A 187 7.59 -12.89 -17.48
CA GLU A 187 8.97 -13.26 -17.22
C GLU A 187 9.50 -14.14 -18.36
N GLY A 188 10.47 -13.62 -19.12
CA GLY A 188 11.24 -14.43 -20.06
C GLY A 188 12.13 -15.39 -19.29
N ARG A 189 11.78 -16.68 -19.27
CA ARG A 189 12.72 -17.71 -18.83
C ARG A 189 13.70 -17.95 -19.97
N GLU A 190 14.94 -17.56 -19.79
CA GLU A 190 16.05 -18.11 -20.58
C GLU A 190 16.16 -19.61 -20.28
N VAL A 191 15.77 -20.44 -21.24
CA VAL A 191 16.07 -21.88 -21.19
C VAL A 191 17.55 -21.99 -21.55
N PRO A 192 18.42 -22.52 -20.66
CA PRO A 192 19.83 -22.66 -20.99
C PRO A 192 20.01 -23.45 -22.31
N ASP A 193 20.92 -23.02 -23.16
CA ASP A 193 21.22 -23.63 -24.46
C ASP A 193 21.48 -25.15 -24.40
N ALA A 194 21.91 -25.67 -23.25
CA ALA A 194 22.11 -27.08 -22.96
C ALA A 194 20.83 -27.94 -23.11
N TYR A 195 19.65 -27.35 -23.17
CA TYR A 195 18.36 -28.04 -23.30
C TYR A 195 17.66 -27.80 -24.64
N GLY A 196 18.38 -27.32 -25.64
CA GLY A 196 17.92 -27.40 -27.04
C GLY A 196 17.06 -26.25 -27.54
N GLY A 197 17.19 -25.05 -27.01
CA GLY A 197 16.69 -23.85 -27.66
C GLY A 197 15.71 -23.02 -26.84
N TYR A 198 15.72 -21.73 -27.11
CA TYR A 198 14.78 -20.75 -26.62
C TYR A 198 13.35 -21.15 -27.03
N ALA A 199 12.50 -21.44 -26.07
CA ALA A 199 11.07 -21.33 -26.32
C ALA A 199 10.82 -19.83 -26.55
N SER A 200 10.66 -19.43 -27.83
CA SER A 200 10.36 -18.06 -28.18
C SER A 200 9.07 -17.65 -27.43
N LEU A 201 9.14 -16.56 -26.65
CA LEU A 201 7.94 -15.97 -26.10
C LEU A 201 6.97 -15.71 -27.26
N PRO A 202 5.66 -15.92 -27.06
CA PRO A 202 4.68 -15.48 -28.04
C PRO A 202 4.91 -14.02 -28.39
N ASP A 203 4.58 -13.67 -29.63
CA ASP A 203 4.57 -12.28 -30.07
C ASP A 203 3.86 -11.37 -29.06
N PRO A 204 4.37 -10.14 -28.80
CA PRO A 204 3.77 -9.21 -27.84
C PRO A 204 2.26 -8.96 -28.05
N GLY A 205 1.79 -8.93 -29.29
CA GLY A 205 0.35 -8.82 -29.61
C GLY A 205 -0.45 -10.00 -29.08
N THR A 206 0.04 -11.22 -29.30
CA THR A 206 -0.57 -12.45 -28.78
C THR A 206 -0.62 -12.47 -27.23
N LEU A 207 0.41 -11.93 -26.56
CA LEU A 207 0.43 -11.83 -25.10
C LEU A 207 -0.59 -10.80 -24.60
N ALA A 208 -0.70 -9.65 -25.28
CA ALA A 208 -1.69 -8.62 -24.96
C ALA A 208 -3.12 -9.16 -25.11
N GLU A 209 -3.46 -9.79 -26.24
CA GLU A 209 -4.77 -10.41 -26.46
C GLU A 209 -5.13 -11.46 -25.40
N ARG A 210 -4.17 -12.27 -24.98
CA ARG A 210 -4.39 -13.26 -23.91
C ARG A 210 -4.65 -12.60 -22.55
N ALA A 211 -3.89 -11.54 -22.25
CA ALA A 211 -4.08 -10.78 -21.01
C ALA A 211 -5.43 -10.09 -21.01
N GLU A 212 -5.83 -9.42 -22.10
CA GLU A 212 -7.13 -8.78 -22.25
C GLU A 212 -8.28 -9.79 -22.04
N LYS A 213 -8.20 -10.95 -22.69
CA LYS A 213 -9.20 -12.00 -22.51
C LYS A 213 -9.26 -12.53 -21.07
N ALA A 214 -8.12 -12.69 -20.41
CA ALA A 214 -8.05 -13.17 -19.03
C ALA A 214 -8.53 -12.16 -17.99
N LEU A 215 -8.53 -10.86 -18.35
CA LEU A 215 -8.91 -9.75 -17.48
C LEU A 215 -10.25 -9.12 -17.87
N ALA A 216 -10.95 -9.67 -18.87
CA ALA A 216 -12.17 -9.06 -19.44
C ALA A 216 -13.26 -8.81 -18.38
N GLU A 217 -13.52 -9.79 -17.50
CA GLU A 217 -14.51 -9.66 -16.43
C GLU A 217 -14.08 -8.63 -15.37
N ASP A 218 -12.80 -8.59 -15.01
CA ASP A 218 -12.26 -7.64 -14.04
C ASP A 218 -12.35 -6.21 -14.58
N VAL A 219 -12.00 -6.01 -15.87
CA VAL A 219 -12.09 -4.71 -16.57
C VAL A 219 -13.54 -4.24 -16.62
N GLU A 220 -14.48 -5.12 -17.01
CA GLU A 220 -15.91 -4.78 -17.07
C GLU A 220 -16.45 -4.39 -15.70
N SER A 221 -16.05 -5.12 -14.65
CA SER A 221 -16.42 -4.79 -13.26
C SER A 221 -15.93 -3.41 -12.83
N MET A 222 -14.73 -3.00 -13.23
CA MET A 222 -14.18 -1.69 -12.93
C MET A 222 -14.87 -0.58 -13.74
N ARG A 223 -15.13 -0.82 -15.04
CA ARG A 223 -15.85 0.12 -15.90
C ARG A 223 -17.28 0.34 -15.42
N ALA A 224 -17.94 -0.71 -14.96
CA ALA A 224 -19.27 -0.60 -14.34
C ALA A 224 -19.27 0.24 -13.05
N ALA A 225 -18.12 0.34 -12.38
CA ALA A 225 -17.89 1.24 -11.24
C ALA A 225 -17.48 2.68 -11.66
N GLY A 226 -17.45 2.99 -12.95
CA GLY A 226 -17.11 4.31 -13.47
C GLY A 226 -15.61 4.59 -13.58
N ILE A 227 -14.78 3.55 -13.53
CA ILE A 227 -13.31 3.67 -13.62
C ILE A 227 -12.87 3.45 -15.06
N ASP A 228 -12.08 4.35 -15.62
CA ASP A 228 -11.40 4.06 -16.89
C ASP A 228 -10.25 3.09 -16.68
N VAL A 229 -10.21 2.02 -17.49
CA VAL A 229 -9.27 0.92 -17.31
C VAL A 229 -8.53 0.64 -18.61
N SER A 230 -7.21 0.65 -18.53
CA SER A 230 -6.29 0.21 -19.57
C SER A 230 -5.51 -1.04 -19.13
N ILE A 231 -5.06 -1.85 -20.09
CA ILE A 231 -4.20 -3.01 -19.85
C ILE A 231 -2.86 -2.76 -20.52
N ALA A 232 -1.78 -3.01 -19.77
CA ALA A 232 -0.43 -2.98 -20.27
C ALA A 232 0.22 -4.35 -20.09
N VAL A 233 0.92 -4.84 -21.13
CA VAL A 233 1.74 -6.05 -21.05
C VAL A 233 3.18 -5.68 -21.31
N ARG A 234 4.09 -6.17 -20.47
CA ARG A 234 5.53 -5.95 -20.59
C ARG A 234 6.27 -7.29 -20.47
N SER A 235 7.49 -7.35 -20.96
CA SER A 235 8.38 -8.51 -20.80
C SER A 235 9.63 -8.10 -20.04
N GLY A 236 10.07 -8.93 -19.10
CA GLY A 236 11.28 -8.69 -18.33
C GLY A 236 11.14 -8.97 -16.83
N PRO A 237 12.10 -8.51 -16.01
CA PRO A 237 12.03 -8.63 -14.55
C PRO A 237 10.83 -7.84 -13.99
N PRO A 238 9.91 -8.48 -13.24
CA PRO A 238 8.65 -7.83 -12.84
C PRO A 238 8.82 -6.54 -12.05
N ALA A 239 9.74 -6.50 -11.09
CA ALA A 239 9.95 -5.30 -10.28
C ALA A 239 10.42 -4.12 -11.12
N ASP A 240 11.37 -4.35 -12.03
CA ASP A 240 11.93 -3.34 -12.92
C ASP A 240 10.84 -2.80 -13.87
N GLN A 241 10.04 -3.71 -14.45
CA GLN A 241 8.97 -3.32 -15.35
C GLN A 241 7.86 -2.52 -14.64
N VAL A 242 7.50 -2.91 -13.42
CA VAL A 242 6.52 -2.13 -12.61
C VAL A 242 7.03 -0.71 -12.35
N LEU A 243 8.29 -0.56 -11.96
CA LEU A 243 8.90 0.76 -11.70
C LEU A 243 9.01 1.59 -12.99
N THR A 244 9.45 0.97 -14.09
CA THR A 244 9.55 1.63 -15.41
C THR A 244 8.18 2.13 -15.87
N VAL A 245 7.14 1.29 -15.82
CA VAL A 245 5.80 1.69 -16.23
C VAL A 245 5.23 2.76 -15.30
N ALA A 246 5.51 2.68 -13.99
CA ALA A 246 5.09 3.73 -13.06
C ALA A 246 5.71 5.09 -13.39
N GLU A 247 6.96 5.12 -13.83
CA GLU A 247 7.64 6.35 -14.29
C GLU A 247 7.11 6.82 -15.65
N GLU A 248 6.97 5.91 -16.63
CA GLU A 248 6.48 6.21 -17.97
C GLU A 248 5.07 6.80 -17.97
N THR A 249 4.18 6.27 -17.13
CA THR A 249 2.79 6.70 -17.01
C THR A 249 2.58 7.85 -16.03
N GLY A 250 3.61 8.22 -15.27
CA GLY A 250 3.47 9.16 -14.16
C GLY A 250 2.51 8.66 -13.09
N ALA A 251 2.49 7.33 -12.82
CA ALA A 251 1.56 6.74 -11.86
C ALA A 251 1.61 7.46 -10.50
N ALA A 252 0.46 7.95 -10.04
CA ALA A 252 0.34 8.62 -8.75
C ALA A 252 0.21 7.62 -7.58
N PHE A 253 -0.16 6.36 -7.91
CA PHE A 253 -0.40 5.32 -6.92
C PHE A 253 -0.13 3.93 -7.52
N ILE A 254 0.42 3.01 -6.71
CA ILE A 254 0.56 1.60 -7.07
C ILE A 254 -0.22 0.77 -6.05
N THR A 255 -1.06 -0.15 -6.53
CA THR A 255 -1.71 -1.15 -5.66
C THR A 255 -1.17 -2.53 -6.03
N ILE A 256 -0.49 -3.20 -5.08
CA ILE A 256 0.24 -4.44 -5.33
C ILE A 256 -0.05 -5.51 -4.28
N ALA A 257 -0.16 -6.78 -4.70
CA ALA A 257 -0.25 -7.91 -3.78
C ALA A 257 1.11 -8.20 -3.14
N THR A 258 1.11 -8.57 -1.86
CA THR A 258 2.36 -8.94 -1.14
C THR A 258 2.85 -10.35 -1.48
N HIS A 259 2.01 -11.21 -2.07
CA HIS A 259 2.34 -12.57 -2.49
C HIS A 259 1.90 -12.77 -3.92
N GLY A 260 2.72 -13.48 -4.69
CA GLY A 260 2.46 -13.85 -6.07
C GLY A 260 2.39 -15.37 -6.24
N ARG A 261 2.61 -15.84 -7.47
CA ARG A 261 2.49 -17.25 -7.90
C ARG A 261 3.38 -18.24 -7.12
N THR A 262 4.44 -17.79 -6.48
CA THR A 262 5.39 -18.66 -5.77
C THR A 262 4.93 -19.04 -4.37
N GLY A 263 3.83 -18.46 -3.86
CA GLY A 263 3.09 -18.91 -2.67
C GLY A 263 3.93 -19.22 -1.42
N LEU A 264 5.12 -18.64 -1.30
CA LEU A 264 5.98 -18.88 -0.13
C LEU A 264 5.32 -18.35 1.13
N GLU A 265 5.24 -19.22 2.10
CA GLU A 265 4.64 -19.14 3.43
C GLU A 265 4.28 -17.74 3.99
N ARG A 266 3.21 -17.68 4.74
CA ARG A 266 2.47 -16.54 5.36
C ARG A 266 3.31 -15.41 6.00
N MET A 267 4.64 -15.45 5.95
CA MET A 267 5.53 -14.51 6.66
C MET A 267 6.47 -13.69 5.77
N LEU A 268 6.46 -13.88 4.44
CA LEU A 268 7.41 -13.18 3.57
C LEU A 268 6.66 -12.29 2.57
N THR A 269 7.00 -11.02 2.51
CA THR A 269 6.62 -10.15 1.39
C THR A 269 7.34 -10.64 0.15
N GLY A 270 6.63 -10.79 -0.98
CA GLY A 270 7.24 -11.20 -2.25
C GLY A 270 8.33 -10.21 -2.68
N SER A 271 9.38 -10.73 -3.30
CA SER A 271 10.54 -9.94 -3.75
C SER A 271 10.16 -8.75 -4.65
N VAL A 272 9.15 -8.93 -5.51
CA VAL A 272 8.63 -7.87 -6.39
C VAL A 272 7.98 -6.76 -5.57
N ALA A 273 7.07 -7.10 -4.64
CA ALA A 273 6.42 -6.11 -3.80
C ALA A 273 7.42 -5.34 -2.93
N GLU A 274 8.41 -6.04 -2.35
CA GLU A 274 9.46 -5.39 -1.55
C GLU A 274 10.28 -4.41 -2.39
N ALA A 275 10.71 -4.80 -3.60
CA ALA A 275 11.46 -3.94 -4.49
C ALA A 275 10.65 -2.71 -4.92
N VAL A 276 9.36 -2.90 -5.26
CA VAL A 276 8.45 -1.81 -5.64
C VAL A 276 8.26 -0.83 -4.49
N ILE A 277 7.91 -1.30 -3.27
CA ILE A 277 7.70 -0.41 -2.11
C ILE A 277 8.95 0.42 -1.80
N ARG A 278 10.13 -0.18 -1.99
CA ARG A 278 11.42 0.47 -1.74
C ARG A 278 11.73 1.59 -2.72
N GLN A 279 11.35 1.43 -3.99
CA GLN A 279 11.82 2.25 -5.11
C GLN A 279 10.72 3.05 -5.81
N ALA A 280 9.44 2.79 -5.51
CA ALA A 280 8.32 3.45 -6.17
C ALA A 280 8.43 4.98 -6.13
N PRO A 281 8.16 5.64 -7.28
CA PRO A 281 8.15 7.10 -7.36
C PRO A 281 6.91 7.72 -6.70
N CYS A 282 5.93 6.90 -6.29
CA CYS A 282 4.63 7.31 -5.77
C CYS A 282 4.24 6.55 -4.49
N SER A 283 3.02 6.76 -4.00
CA SER A 283 2.44 5.99 -2.90
C SER A 283 2.14 4.55 -3.32
N VAL A 284 2.30 3.60 -2.37
CA VAL A 284 2.06 2.17 -2.63
C VAL A 284 1.09 1.60 -1.61
N CYS A 285 -0.01 1.01 -2.07
CA CYS A 285 -0.89 0.17 -1.27
C CYS A 285 -0.51 -1.29 -1.42
N THR A 286 -0.22 -1.95 -0.31
CA THR A 286 0.02 -3.40 -0.30
C THR A 286 -1.21 -4.13 0.18
N VAL A 287 -1.69 -5.05 -0.65
CA VAL A 287 -2.83 -5.92 -0.34
C VAL A 287 -2.32 -7.30 0.06
N LYS A 288 -2.73 -7.76 1.23
CA LYS A 288 -2.34 -9.07 1.75
C LYS A 288 -3.17 -10.19 1.14
N SER A 289 -2.57 -11.35 0.94
CA SER A 289 -3.27 -12.58 0.60
C SER A 289 -4.03 -13.19 1.78
N PHE A 290 -3.73 -12.76 2.99
CA PHE A 290 -4.31 -13.21 4.25
C PHE A 290 -4.70 -12.01 5.13
N GLY A 291 -5.40 -12.30 6.23
CA GLY A 291 -5.82 -11.27 7.18
C GLY A 291 -7.02 -10.46 6.69
N ARG A 292 -7.15 -9.26 7.22
CA ARG A 292 -8.31 -8.40 6.93
C ARG A 292 -8.26 -7.89 5.50
N SER A 293 -9.41 -7.93 4.85
CA SER A 293 -9.67 -7.29 3.56
C SER A 293 -10.42 -5.99 3.79
N LEU A 294 -10.17 -4.97 2.97
CA LEU A 294 -11.03 -3.80 2.93
C LEU A 294 -12.35 -4.11 2.21
N VAL A 295 -12.36 -5.17 1.39
CA VAL A 295 -13.51 -5.57 0.59
C VAL A 295 -14.19 -6.77 1.24
N ASP A 296 -15.53 -6.74 1.33
CA ASP A 296 -16.32 -7.85 1.79
C ASP A 296 -16.33 -8.99 0.75
N GLU A 297 -15.55 -10.03 1.01
CA GLU A 297 -15.32 -11.15 0.08
C GLU A 297 -16.59 -11.99 -0.17
N ASN A 298 -17.57 -11.96 0.75
CA ASN A 298 -18.82 -12.71 0.58
C ASN A 298 -19.73 -12.11 -0.49
N LYS A 299 -19.73 -10.78 -0.67
CA LYS A 299 -20.53 -10.14 -1.72
C LYS A 299 -19.88 -10.21 -3.10
N SER A 300 -18.56 -10.36 -3.18
CA SER A 300 -17.87 -10.48 -4.47
C SER A 300 -18.14 -11.81 -5.17
N ARG A 301 -18.57 -12.85 -4.44
CA ARG A 301 -18.97 -14.16 -5.02
C ARG A 301 -20.42 -14.21 -5.50
N GLU A 302 -21.31 -13.37 -4.96
CA GLU A 302 -22.71 -13.30 -5.37
C GLU A 302 -22.94 -12.54 -6.68
N VAL A 303 -22.01 -11.66 -7.07
CA VAL A 303 -22.10 -10.90 -8.33
C VAL A 303 -21.58 -11.73 -9.53
N LEU A 304 -20.87 -12.83 -9.27
CA LEU A 304 -20.28 -13.73 -10.28
C LEU A 304 -21.04 -15.08 -10.39
N SER A 305 -22.17 -15.25 -9.71
CA SER A 305 -23.09 -16.38 -9.81
C SER A 305 -24.40 -15.95 -10.47
#